data_5ea34d43e7bbf1f93b31e81b73f60bd9
#
_entry.id   5ea34d43e7bbf1f93b31e81b73f60bd9
#
_cell.length_a   1.000
_cell.length_b   1.000
_cell.length_c   1.000
_cell.angle_alpha   90.00
_cell.angle_beta   90.00
_cell.angle_gamma   90.00
#
_symmetry.space_group_name_H-M   'P 1'
#
loop_
_entity.id
_entity.type
_entity.pdbx_description
1 polymer ?
#
loop_
_entity_poly.entity_id
_entity_poly.type
_entity_poly.pdbx_seq_one_letter_code
_entity_poly.pdbx_strand_id
1 'polypeptide(L)'
;MLQSAYKKLCQQQNLTADSNQLAAVEALDAVSEALSNNQSVNSLYIFGPVGRGKSMLMDLFFQQLPITAKVRMHYHHFMREVHAQLNRYEGEENPLIQVAEQWSQRYRVICLDEFIVEDIGDAMLLATLWTALFNNNTVLVTTSNTPPKELYRGGLARHRFEPFIELLEQQCNVLNLDSGIDYRRIKSQHCPYFFVNDNQNALAKLLQQTGTITTDSLITIMNRPLRCLWRNDTVIGFDFWQLCSGPRSQRDYMELANQFKVI
;
A
#
# COMPACT_ATOMS: atom_id res chain seq x y z
N MET A 1 -3.74 19.37 -13.74
CA MET A 1 -4.93 19.11 -12.90
C MET A 1 -4.54 18.67 -11.48
N LEU A 2 -3.66 17.72 -11.33
CA LEU A 2 -3.17 17.23 -10.03
C LEU A 2 -2.43 18.31 -9.21
N GLN A 3 -1.61 19.13 -9.85
CA GLN A 3 -0.90 20.20 -9.16
C GLN A 3 -1.84 21.15 -8.41
N SER A 4 -2.97 21.52 -9.01
CA SER A 4 -3.97 22.37 -8.36
C SER A 4 -4.63 21.66 -7.17
N ALA A 5 -4.95 20.37 -7.32
CA ALA A 5 -5.52 19.57 -6.24
C ALA A 5 -4.51 19.37 -5.09
N TYR A 6 -3.24 19.13 -5.41
CA TYR A 6 -2.16 19.04 -4.42
C TYR A 6 -1.99 20.35 -3.62
N LYS A 7 -1.97 21.50 -4.31
CA LYS A 7 -1.87 22.80 -3.63
C LYS A 7 -3.04 23.04 -2.67
N LYS A 8 -4.26 22.72 -3.09
CA LYS A 8 -5.45 22.80 -2.20
C LYS A 8 -5.31 21.87 -1.00
N LEU A 9 -4.84 20.64 -1.20
CA LEU A 9 -4.63 19.68 -0.12
C LEU A 9 -3.58 20.18 0.89
N CYS A 10 -2.47 20.75 0.40
CA CYS A 10 -1.44 21.35 1.26
C CYS A 10 -2.02 22.49 2.10
N GLN A 11 -2.82 23.37 1.50
CA GLN A 11 -3.48 24.48 2.22
C GLN A 11 -4.46 23.98 3.29
N GLN A 12 -5.30 22.99 2.96
CA GLN A 12 -6.27 22.42 3.89
C GLN A 12 -5.63 21.69 5.08
N GLN A 13 -4.46 21.09 4.87
CA GLN A 13 -3.79 20.31 5.90
C GLN A 13 -2.59 21.04 6.56
N ASN A 14 -2.39 22.33 6.25
CA ASN A 14 -1.25 23.12 6.69
C ASN A 14 0.10 22.44 6.42
N LEU A 15 0.26 21.81 5.26
CA LEU A 15 1.49 21.15 4.84
C LEU A 15 2.35 22.10 4.02
N THR A 16 3.65 22.10 4.27
CA THR A 16 4.61 22.79 3.42
C THR A 16 4.83 21.98 2.14
N ALA A 17 4.77 22.62 0.99
CA ALA A 17 5.06 21.96 -0.28
C ALA A 17 6.53 21.50 -0.31
N ASP A 18 6.73 20.23 -0.61
CA ASP A 18 8.03 19.57 -0.70
C ASP A 18 8.43 19.42 -2.17
N SER A 19 9.67 19.75 -2.50
CA SER A 19 10.18 19.66 -3.87
C SER A 19 10.07 18.26 -4.47
N ASN A 20 10.33 17.23 -3.67
CA ASN A 20 10.25 15.83 -4.12
C ASN A 20 8.79 15.41 -4.36
N GLN A 21 7.86 15.88 -3.50
CA GLN A 21 6.43 15.65 -3.73
C GLN A 21 5.94 16.43 -4.97
N LEU A 22 6.42 17.65 -5.21
CA LEU A 22 6.07 18.42 -6.40
C LEU A 22 6.53 17.71 -7.68
N ALA A 23 7.76 17.22 -7.71
CA ALA A 23 8.27 16.42 -8.83
C ALA A 23 7.44 15.15 -9.09
N ALA A 24 7.02 14.47 -8.02
CA ALA A 24 6.13 13.32 -8.13
C ALA A 24 4.73 13.71 -8.65
N VAL A 25 4.17 14.84 -8.20
CA VAL A 25 2.89 15.36 -8.70
C VAL A 25 2.98 15.72 -10.19
N GLU A 26 4.08 16.30 -10.63
CA GLU A 26 4.33 16.62 -12.05
C GLU A 26 4.38 15.32 -12.90
N ALA A 27 5.11 14.32 -12.44
CA ALA A 27 5.19 13.04 -13.13
C ALA A 27 3.82 12.31 -13.17
N LEU A 28 3.06 12.33 -12.07
CA LEU A 28 1.70 11.79 -12.02
C LEU A 28 0.73 12.55 -12.92
N ASP A 29 0.86 13.90 -13.03
CA ASP A 29 0.04 14.72 -13.92
C ASP A 29 0.34 14.39 -15.40
N ALA A 30 1.61 14.17 -15.75
CA ALA A 30 2.02 13.73 -17.09
C ALA A 30 1.46 12.35 -17.44
N VAL A 31 1.50 11.40 -16.50
CA VAL A 31 0.87 10.08 -16.68
C VAL A 31 -0.64 10.21 -16.88
N SER A 32 -1.31 11.04 -16.09
CA SER A 32 -2.76 11.28 -16.20
C SER A 32 -3.13 11.88 -17.55
N GLU A 33 -2.36 12.85 -18.04
CA GLU A 33 -2.57 13.49 -19.33
C GLU A 33 -2.38 12.52 -20.50
N ALA A 34 -1.29 11.76 -20.49
CA ALA A 34 -1.01 10.77 -21.52
C ALA A 34 -2.09 9.68 -21.60
N LEU A 35 -2.51 9.16 -20.44
CA LEU A 35 -3.59 8.16 -20.35
C LEU A 35 -4.92 8.72 -20.87
N SER A 36 -5.24 9.97 -20.57
CA SER A 36 -6.46 10.65 -21.02
C SER A 36 -6.47 10.85 -22.56
N ASN A 37 -5.31 11.07 -23.13
CA ASN A 37 -5.11 11.29 -24.57
C ASN A 37 -4.83 10.00 -25.35
N ASN A 38 -4.92 8.83 -24.72
CA ASN A 38 -4.55 7.53 -25.30
C ASN A 38 -3.10 7.47 -25.82
N GLN A 39 -2.20 8.20 -25.22
CA GLN A 39 -0.78 8.19 -25.54
C GLN A 39 -0.02 7.16 -24.70
N SER A 40 1.09 6.66 -25.23
CA SER A 40 2.02 5.84 -24.46
C SER A 40 2.77 6.70 -23.43
N VAL A 41 3.00 6.15 -22.27
CA VAL A 41 3.73 6.81 -21.18
C VAL A 41 4.47 5.77 -20.35
N ASN A 42 5.63 6.12 -19.83
CA ASN A 42 6.34 5.28 -18.91
C ASN A 42 5.54 5.12 -17.60
N SER A 43 5.63 3.95 -17.05
CA SER A 43 5.14 3.65 -15.71
C SER A 43 5.86 4.47 -14.64
N LEU A 44 5.36 4.49 -13.43
CA LEU A 44 5.91 5.32 -12.35
C LEU A 44 6.13 4.48 -11.09
N TYR A 45 7.36 4.49 -10.60
CA TYR A 45 7.75 3.85 -9.35
C TYR A 45 8.17 4.92 -8.34
N ILE A 46 7.33 5.16 -7.33
CA ILE A 46 7.55 6.18 -6.30
C ILE A 46 8.01 5.48 -5.02
N PHE A 47 9.21 5.78 -4.56
CA PHE A 47 9.73 5.17 -3.33
C PHE A 47 10.21 6.19 -2.32
N GLY A 48 10.39 5.74 -1.09
CA GLY A 48 10.92 6.55 0.01
C GLY A 48 10.44 6.03 1.37
N PRO A 49 11.04 6.48 2.46
CA PRO A 49 10.66 6.08 3.81
C PRO A 49 9.18 6.28 4.10
N VAL A 50 8.70 5.61 5.14
CA VAL A 50 7.32 5.77 5.61
C VAL A 50 7.09 7.22 6.08
N GLY A 51 5.88 7.75 5.89
CA GLY A 51 5.54 9.12 6.30
C GLY A 51 5.88 10.22 5.29
N ARG A 52 6.36 9.88 4.09
CA ARG A 52 6.70 10.85 3.02
C ARG A 52 5.52 11.26 2.13
N GLY A 53 4.31 10.80 2.40
CA GLY A 53 3.11 11.17 1.65
C GLY A 53 2.85 10.34 0.40
N LYS A 54 3.52 9.18 0.21
CA LYS A 54 3.31 8.30 -0.95
C LYS A 54 1.84 7.94 -1.18
N SER A 55 1.17 7.44 -0.14
CA SER A 55 -0.25 7.04 -0.22
C SER A 55 -1.15 8.25 -0.50
N MET A 56 -0.85 9.42 0.06
CA MET A 56 -1.57 10.67 -0.21
C MET A 56 -1.48 11.07 -1.69
N LEU A 57 -0.29 10.97 -2.30
CA LEU A 57 -0.10 11.26 -3.72
C LEU A 57 -0.82 10.23 -4.60
N MET A 58 -0.80 8.96 -4.22
CA MET A 58 -1.54 7.91 -4.90
C MET A 58 -3.06 8.12 -4.81
N ASP A 59 -3.57 8.51 -3.63
CA ASP A 59 -4.98 8.88 -3.44
C ASP A 59 -5.39 10.00 -4.40
N LEU A 60 -4.59 11.06 -4.40
CA LEU A 60 -4.83 12.23 -5.24
C LEU A 60 -4.84 11.87 -6.73
N PHE A 61 -3.83 11.10 -7.18
CA PHE A 61 -3.73 10.64 -8.56
C PHE A 61 -4.93 9.80 -8.95
N PHE A 62 -5.23 8.76 -8.18
CA PHE A 62 -6.32 7.83 -8.50
C PHE A 62 -7.68 8.50 -8.55
N GLN A 63 -7.95 9.46 -7.64
CA GLN A 63 -9.19 10.22 -7.61
C GLN A 63 -9.33 11.18 -8.80
N GLN A 64 -8.23 11.84 -9.19
CA GLN A 64 -8.25 12.84 -10.26
C GLN A 64 -8.13 12.26 -11.66
N LEU A 65 -7.67 11.01 -11.81
CA LEU A 65 -7.49 10.36 -13.10
C LEU A 65 -8.83 10.14 -13.80
N PRO A 66 -9.10 10.77 -14.97
CA PRO A 66 -10.44 10.81 -15.59
C PRO A 66 -10.72 9.63 -16.51
N ILE A 67 -10.19 8.44 -16.20
CA ILE A 67 -10.45 7.20 -16.94
C ILE A 67 -11.14 6.17 -16.03
N THR A 68 -11.95 5.30 -16.62
CA THR A 68 -12.66 4.23 -15.92
C THR A 68 -11.85 2.93 -15.85
N ALA A 69 -11.01 2.69 -16.87
CA ALA A 69 -10.16 1.49 -16.96
C ALA A 69 -8.95 1.59 -16.03
N LYS A 70 -9.20 1.78 -14.74
CA LYS A 70 -8.18 1.89 -13.69
C LYS A 70 -8.53 1.02 -12.50
N VAL A 71 -7.51 0.51 -11.82
CA VAL A 71 -7.64 -0.24 -10.57
C VAL A 71 -6.57 0.18 -9.60
N ARG A 72 -6.90 0.17 -8.30
CA ARG A 72 -5.96 0.40 -7.21
C ARG A 72 -6.13 -0.63 -6.12
N MET A 73 -5.02 -1.18 -5.67
CA MET A 73 -4.98 -2.15 -4.59
C MET A 73 -3.60 -2.21 -3.93
N HIS A 74 -3.52 -2.79 -2.75
CA HIS A 74 -2.24 -3.14 -2.15
C HIS A 74 -1.59 -4.33 -2.88
N TYR A 75 -0.26 -4.35 -2.92
CA TYR A 75 0.53 -5.40 -3.59
C TYR A 75 0.10 -6.83 -3.19
N HIS A 76 -0.09 -7.08 -1.90
CA HIS A 76 -0.52 -8.41 -1.44
C HIS A 76 -1.91 -8.82 -1.97
N HIS A 77 -2.82 -7.86 -2.14
CA HIS A 77 -4.11 -8.12 -2.74
C HIS A 77 -3.96 -8.45 -4.23
N PHE A 78 -3.12 -7.68 -4.93
CA PHE A 78 -2.80 -7.94 -6.33
C PHE A 78 -2.27 -9.37 -6.53
N MET A 79 -1.26 -9.80 -5.75
CA MET A 79 -0.71 -11.15 -5.87
C MET A 79 -1.72 -12.23 -5.53
N ARG A 80 -2.57 -12.01 -4.52
CA ARG A 80 -3.66 -12.94 -4.21
C ARG A 80 -4.63 -13.13 -5.39
N GLU A 81 -4.98 -12.05 -6.09
CA GLU A 81 -5.82 -12.11 -7.28
C GLU A 81 -5.10 -12.82 -8.45
N VAL A 82 -3.81 -12.56 -8.64
CA VAL A 82 -2.99 -13.25 -9.64
C VAL A 82 -2.98 -14.76 -9.38
N HIS A 83 -2.70 -15.18 -8.14
CA HIS A 83 -2.74 -16.60 -7.78
C HIS A 83 -4.12 -17.23 -7.96
N ALA A 84 -5.19 -16.52 -7.59
CA ALA A 84 -6.56 -17.01 -7.78
C ALA A 84 -6.92 -17.18 -9.26
N GLN A 85 -6.40 -16.32 -10.12
CA GLN A 85 -6.62 -16.43 -11.56
C GLN A 85 -5.76 -17.52 -12.19
N LEU A 86 -4.50 -17.69 -11.77
CA LEU A 86 -3.66 -18.79 -12.22
C LEU A 86 -4.30 -20.17 -11.98
N ASN A 87 -4.94 -20.34 -10.84
CA ASN A 87 -5.66 -21.59 -10.54
C ASN A 87 -6.83 -21.87 -11.51
N ARG A 88 -7.38 -20.84 -12.17
CA ARG A 88 -8.45 -21.00 -13.17
C ARG A 88 -7.90 -21.44 -14.53
N TYR A 89 -6.64 -21.16 -14.80
CA TYR A 89 -5.93 -21.53 -16.03
C TYR A 89 -5.01 -22.75 -15.82
N GLU A 90 -5.27 -23.54 -14.75
CA GLU A 90 -4.49 -24.75 -14.48
C GLU A 90 -4.62 -25.74 -15.65
N GLY A 91 -3.48 -26.17 -16.20
CA GLY A 91 -3.42 -27.06 -17.36
C GLY A 91 -3.41 -26.34 -18.72
N GLU A 92 -3.52 -25.03 -18.76
CA GLU A 92 -3.41 -24.26 -19.99
C GLU A 92 -1.96 -23.84 -20.28
N GLU A 93 -1.69 -23.55 -21.55
CA GLU A 93 -0.37 -23.07 -21.98
C GLU A 93 -0.19 -21.59 -21.59
N ASN A 94 0.92 -21.26 -20.96
CA ASN A 94 1.29 -19.89 -20.56
C ASN A 94 0.20 -19.14 -19.71
N PRO A 95 -0.23 -19.68 -18.59
CA PRO A 95 -1.35 -19.13 -17.81
C PRO A 95 -1.12 -17.69 -17.34
N LEU A 96 0.12 -17.28 -17.05
CA LEU A 96 0.44 -15.89 -16.66
C LEU A 96 0.19 -14.89 -17.80
N ILE A 97 0.43 -15.27 -19.04
CA ILE A 97 0.16 -14.40 -20.20
C ILE A 97 -1.35 -14.19 -20.34
N GLN A 98 -2.15 -15.24 -20.17
CA GLN A 98 -3.62 -15.14 -20.21
C GLN A 98 -4.16 -14.25 -19.09
N VAL A 99 -3.60 -14.37 -17.87
CA VAL A 99 -3.92 -13.47 -16.77
C VAL A 99 -3.59 -12.03 -17.15
N ALA A 100 -2.41 -11.77 -17.69
CA ALA A 100 -2.00 -10.42 -18.10
C ALA A 100 -2.90 -9.85 -19.21
N GLU A 101 -3.27 -10.65 -20.20
CA GLU A 101 -4.20 -10.26 -21.26
C GLU A 101 -5.57 -9.89 -20.71
N GLN A 102 -6.12 -10.70 -19.80
CA GLN A 102 -7.39 -10.41 -19.16
C GLN A 102 -7.35 -9.11 -18.35
N TRP A 103 -6.24 -8.84 -17.68
CA TRP A 103 -6.07 -7.61 -16.90
C TRP A 103 -5.91 -6.39 -17.81
N SER A 104 -5.10 -6.48 -18.87
CA SER A 104 -4.89 -5.38 -19.82
C SER A 104 -6.14 -4.99 -20.61
N GLN A 105 -7.06 -5.93 -20.83
CA GLN A 105 -8.38 -5.64 -21.40
C GLN A 105 -9.27 -4.81 -20.48
N ARG A 106 -9.08 -4.95 -19.15
CA ARG A 106 -9.90 -4.25 -18.14
C ARG A 106 -9.27 -2.96 -17.69
N TYR A 107 -7.94 -2.92 -17.57
CA TYR A 107 -7.23 -1.84 -16.92
C TYR A 107 -6.11 -1.28 -17.79
N ARG A 108 -6.21 -0.01 -18.09
CA ARG A 108 -5.13 0.78 -18.71
C ARG A 108 -4.05 1.17 -17.71
N VAL A 109 -4.42 1.32 -16.44
CA VAL A 109 -3.49 1.59 -15.37
C VAL A 109 -3.81 0.74 -14.14
N ILE A 110 -2.76 0.19 -13.56
CA ILE A 110 -2.78 -0.55 -12.30
C ILE A 110 -1.98 0.25 -11.29
N CYS A 111 -2.65 0.69 -10.22
CA CYS A 111 -2.03 1.38 -9.10
C CYS A 111 -1.79 0.38 -7.97
N LEU A 112 -0.53 0.20 -7.56
CA LEU A 112 -0.18 -0.70 -6.47
C LEU A 112 0.41 0.07 -5.30
N ASP A 113 -0.26 -0.04 -4.15
CA ASP A 113 0.27 0.50 -2.90
C ASP A 113 1.18 -0.52 -2.21
N GLU A 114 2.23 0.00 -1.57
CA GLU A 114 3.14 -0.78 -0.73
C GLU A 114 3.77 -1.98 -1.47
N PHE A 115 4.38 -1.70 -2.62
CA PHE A 115 5.03 -2.73 -3.42
C PHE A 115 6.22 -3.31 -2.65
N ILE A 116 6.05 -4.53 -2.16
CA ILE A 116 7.06 -5.28 -1.41
C ILE A 116 7.01 -6.74 -1.83
N VAL A 117 8.17 -7.34 -2.08
CA VAL A 117 8.27 -8.74 -2.49
C VAL A 117 8.99 -9.50 -1.39
N GLU A 118 8.30 -10.43 -0.76
CA GLU A 118 8.82 -11.22 0.36
C GLU A 118 8.82 -12.72 0.05
N ASP A 119 7.89 -13.18 -0.79
CA ASP A 119 7.71 -14.58 -1.14
C ASP A 119 8.38 -14.93 -2.47
N ILE A 120 9.04 -16.11 -2.53
CA ILE A 120 9.73 -16.57 -3.73
C ILE A 120 8.74 -16.91 -4.86
N GLY A 121 7.56 -17.42 -4.54
CA GLY A 121 6.52 -17.71 -5.53
C GLY A 121 6.10 -16.44 -6.25
N ASP A 122 5.82 -15.37 -5.50
CA ASP A 122 5.50 -14.06 -6.05
C ASP A 122 6.65 -13.54 -6.92
N ALA A 123 7.89 -13.60 -6.39
CA ALA A 123 9.07 -13.11 -7.10
C ALA A 123 9.24 -13.76 -8.48
N MET A 124 8.97 -15.06 -8.59
CA MET A 124 9.12 -15.80 -9.87
C MET A 124 8.04 -15.49 -10.89
N LEU A 125 6.87 -15.05 -10.47
CA LEU A 125 5.75 -14.71 -11.37
C LEU A 125 5.85 -13.30 -11.95
N LEU A 126 6.42 -12.36 -11.19
CA LEU A 126 6.37 -10.93 -11.49
C LEU A 126 7.00 -10.56 -12.82
N ALA A 127 8.17 -11.12 -13.17
CA ALA A 127 8.85 -10.79 -14.42
C ALA A 127 7.99 -11.14 -15.65
N THR A 128 7.45 -12.36 -15.70
CA THR A 128 6.61 -12.80 -16.81
C THR A 128 5.30 -12.03 -16.88
N LEU A 129 4.63 -11.86 -15.73
CA LEU A 129 3.35 -11.15 -15.64
C LEU A 129 3.48 -9.69 -16.11
N TRP A 130 4.45 -8.96 -15.56
CA TRP A 130 4.62 -7.53 -15.89
C TRP A 130 5.19 -7.31 -17.28
N THR A 131 6.03 -8.21 -17.81
CA THR A 131 6.43 -8.15 -19.21
C THR A 131 5.21 -8.21 -20.13
N ALA A 132 4.29 -9.14 -19.88
CA ALA A 132 3.08 -9.26 -20.67
C ALA A 132 2.14 -8.06 -20.51
N LEU A 133 1.98 -7.52 -19.28
CA LEU A 133 1.17 -6.32 -19.03
C LEU A 133 1.73 -5.08 -19.75
N PHE A 134 3.05 -4.86 -19.69
CA PHE A 134 3.70 -3.74 -20.38
C PHE A 134 3.61 -3.86 -21.90
N ASN A 135 3.79 -5.07 -22.44
CA ASN A 135 3.60 -5.33 -23.87
C ASN A 135 2.18 -5.03 -24.36
N ASN A 136 1.19 -5.14 -23.47
CA ASN A 136 -0.20 -4.79 -23.71
C ASN A 136 -0.51 -3.31 -23.34
N ASN A 137 0.50 -2.45 -23.18
CA ASN A 137 0.39 -1.04 -22.83
C ASN A 137 -0.34 -0.75 -21.51
N THR A 138 -0.28 -1.67 -20.55
CA THR A 138 -0.76 -1.41 -19.19
C THR A 138 0.28 -0.60 -18.43
N VAL A 139 -0.13 0.52 -17.86
CA VAL A 139 0.74 1.41 -17.07
C VAL A 139 0.73 1.00 -15.60
N LEU A 140 1.90 0.88 -14.99
CA LEU A 140 2.06 0.70 -13.55
C LEU A 140 2.30 2.04 -12.88
N VAL A 141 1.53 2.36 -11.84
CA VAL A 141 1.87 3.42 -10.89
C VAL A 141 1.99 2.77 -9.52
N THR A 142 3.18 2.79 -8.93
CA THR A 142 3.38 2.06 -7.67
C THR A 142 4.11 2.87 -6.62
N THR A 143 3.80 2.58 -5.35
CA THR A 143 4.52 3.12 -4.19
C THR A 143 5.25 2.00 -3.46
N SER A 144 6.46 2.30 -2.97
CA SER A 144 7.28 1.37 -2.19
C SER A 144 8.04 2.09 -1.09
N ASN A 145 8.55 1.36 -0.11
CA ASN A 145 9.47 1.90 0.89
C ASN A 145 10.93 1.80 0.44
N THR A 146 11.21 0.99 -0.58
CA THR A 146 12.56 0.70 -1.08
C THR A 146 12.69 0.97 -2.57
N PRO A 147 13.89 1.33 -3.07
CA PRO A 147 14.13 1.45 -4.51
C PRO A 147 14.05 0.07 -5.19
N PRO A 148 13.82 0.01 -6.52
CA PRO A 148 13.73 -1.25 -7.26
C PRO A 148 14.90 -2.20 -7.01
N LYS A 149 16.13 -1.68 -6.96
CA LYS A 149 17.38 -2.48 -6.71
C LYS A 149 17.41 -3.18 -5.36
N GLU A 150 16.67 -2.70 -4.38
CA GLU A 150 16.61 -3.28 -3.05
C GLU A 150 15.41 -4.19 -2.83
N LEU A 151 14.51 -4.30 -3.81
CA LEU A 151 13.41 -5.24 -3.76
C LEU A 151 13.93 -6.67 -3.61
N TYR A 152 13.27 -7.45 -2.77
CA TYR A 152 13.61 -8.86 -2.50
C TYR A 152 15.08 -9.05 -2.09
N ARG A 153 15.69 -8.07 -1.40
CA ARG A 153 17.07 -8.12 -0.91
C ARG A 153 17.22 -9.26 0.11
N GLY A 154 18.18 -10.15 -0.13
CA GLY A 154 18.39 -11.35 0.69
C GLY A 154 17.37 -12.47 0.45
N GLY A 155 16.45 -12.33 -0.50
CA GLY A 155 15.51 -13.38 -0.87
C GLY A 155 16.20 -14.59 -1.52
N LEU A 156 15.56 -15.76 -1.38
CA LEU A 156 16.03 -17.01 -1.96
C LEU A 156 16.03 -16.93 -3.49
N ALA A 157 17.14 -17.37 -4.13
CA ALA A 157 17.32 -17.33 -5.58
C ALA A 157 17.10 -15.94 -6.21
N ARG A 158 17.53 -14.88 -5.52
CA ARG A 158 17.35 -13.47 -5.94
C ARG A 158 17.79 -13.19 -7.37
N HIS A 159 18.83 -13.89 -7.87
CA HIS A 159 19.30 -13.76 -9.26
C HIS A 159 18.20 -14.03 -10.30
N ARG A 160 17.17 -14.82 -9.96
CA ARG A 160 16.01 -15.06 -10.82
C ARG A 160 15.00 -13.90 -10.80
N PHE A 161 15.07 -13.05 -9.80
CA PHE A 161 14.25 -11.86 -9.66
C PHE A 161 14.88 -10.62 -10.33
N GLU A 162 16.19 -10.64 -10.55
CA GLU A 162 16.93 -9.52 -11.19
C GLU A 162 16.33 -9.08 -12.53
N PRO A 163 15.88 -9.98 -13.43
CA PRO A 163 15.22 -9.56 -14.68
C PRO A 163 13.98 -8.70 -14.45
N PHE A 164 13.24 -8.90 -13.35
CA PHE A 164 12.11 -8.05 -13.02
C PHE A 164 12.55 -6.66 -12.51
N ILE A 165 13.65 -6.59 -11.75
CA ILE A 165 14.23 -5.30 -11.34
C ILE A 165 14.65 -4.50 -12.58
N GLU A 166 15.35 -5.13 -13.52
CA GLU A 166 15.76 -4.49 -14.77
C GLU A 166 14.55 -4.03 -15.59
N LEU A 167 13.50 -4.84 -15.66
CA LEU A 167 12.23 -4.48 -16.32
C LEU A 167 11.61 -3.24 -15.67
N LEU A 168 11.56 -3.16 -14.35
CA LEU A 168 11.04 -1.99 -13.64
C LEU A 168 11.87 -0.74 -13.94
N GLU A 169 13.20 -0.84 -13.96
CA GLU A 169 14.09 0.29 -14.25
C GLU A 169 13.97 0.76 -15.72
N GLN A 170 13.65 -0.13 -16.64
CA GLN A 170 13.44 0.21 -18.05
C GLN A 170 12.06 0.80 -18.32
N GLN A 171 11.03 0.31 -17.65
CA GLN A 171 9.63 0.66 -17.92
C GLN A 171 9.09 1.75 -17.01
N CYS A 172 9.75 2.04 -15.89
CA CYS A 172 9.28 3.00 -14.92
C CYS A 172 10.22 4.21 -14.77
N ASN A 173 9.65 5.38 -14.69
CA ASN A 173 10.34 6.53 -14.10
C ASN A 173 10.39 6.33 -12.59
N VAL A 174 11.59 6.24 -12.02
CA VAL A 174 11.81 5.96 -10.58
C VAL A 174 12.02 7.27 -9.84
N LEU A 175 11.14 7.57 -8.88
CA LEU A 175 11.17 8.81 -8.10
C LEU A 175 11.37 8.53 -6.61
N ASN A 176 12.31 9.25 -6.00
CA ASN A 176 12.57 9.20 -4.57
C ASN A 176 11.86 10.36 -3.85
N LEU A 177 10.99 10.03 -2.90
CA LEU A 177 10.28 11.01 -2.05
C LEU A 177 11.00 11.33 -0.73
N ASP A 178 12.25 10.92 -0.57
CA ASP A 178 12.95 11.21 0.69
C ASP A 178 13.43 12.67 0.74
N SER A 179 12.66 13.50 1.41
CA SER A 179 12.99 14.91 1.73
C SER A 179 13.52 15.08 3.16
N GLY A 180 13.72 14.00 3.89
CA GLY A 180 14.10 14.07 5.32
C GLY A 180 12.95 14.40 6.29
N ILE A 181 11.77 14.80 5.80
CA ILE A 181 10.63 15.24 6.62
C ILE A 181 9.63 14.10 6.80
N ASP A 182 9.38 13.63 8.02
CA ASP A 182 8.29 12.69 8.32
C ASP A 182 7.00 13.47 8.66
N TYR A 183 6.08 13.54 7.71
CA TYR A 183 4.81 14.26 7.85
C TYR A 183 3.88 13.69 8.91
N ARG A 184 4.05 12.45 9.34
CA ARG A 184 3.28 11.88 10.46
C ARG A 184 3.65 12.53 11.77
N ARG A 185 4.93 12.91 11.97
CA ARG A 185 5.39 13.60 13.17
C ARG A 185 4.80 15.00 13.31
N ILE A 186 4.51 15.67 12.19
CA ILE A 186 3.85 16.97 12.20
C ILE A 186 2.38 16.82 12.66
N LYS A 187 1.70 15.76 12.24
CA LYS A 187 0.32 15.46 12.68
C LYS A 187 0.27 14.87 14.09
N SER A 188 1.28 14.12 14.53
CA SER A 188 1.27 13.43 15.83
C SER A 188 1.48 14.34 17.03
N GLN A 189 1.93 15.58 16.85
CA GLN A 189 1.97 16.56 17.94
C GLN A 189 0.60 16.85 18.56
N HIS A 190 -0.49 16.44 17.90
CA HIS A 190 -1.86 16.59 18.36
C HIS A 190 -2.65 15.27 18.30
N CYS A 191 -1.98 14.10 18.30
CA CYS A 191 -2.70 12.83 18.40
C CYS A 191 -3.18 12.60 19.84
N PRO A 192 -4.49 12.71 20.13
CA PRO A 192 -5.01 12.56 21.49
C PRO A 192 -4.93 11.12 22.01
N TYR A 193 -4.44 10.19 21.18
CA TYR A 193 -4.41 8.75 21.45
C TYR A 193 -3.01 8.18 21.67
N PHE A 194 -1.97 9.02 21.68
CA PHE A 194 -0.60 8.58 21.98
C PHE A 194 -0.11 9.20 23.28
N PHE A 195 0.05 8.38 24.29
CA PHE A 195 0.46 8.80 25.63
C PHE A 195 1.85 8.25 25.95
N VAL A 196 2.82 9.14 26.22
CA VAL A 196 4.17 8.77 26.63
C VAL A 196 4.28 8.92 28.17
N ASN A 197 4.75 7.88 28.83
CA ASN A 197 5.14 7.87 30.28
C ASN A 197 4.06 8.17 31.32
N ASP A 198 2.84 8.32 30.95
CA ASP A 198 1.72 8.36 31.87
C ASP A 198 0.49 7.98 31.10
N ASN A 199 -0.35 7.17 31.57
CA ASN A 199 -1.49 7.87 32.07
C ASN A 199 -2.70 6.98 32.07
N GLN A 200 -2.77 6.24 33.11
CA GLN A 200 -4.03 5.63 33.53
C GLN A 200 -5.19 6.65 33.44
N ASN A 201 -4.92 7.95 33.70
CA ASN A 201 -5.92 9.01 33.62
C ASN A 201 -6.35 9.40 32.21
N ALA A 202 -5.44 9.46 31.25
CA ALA A 202 -5.79 9.80 29.87
C ALA A 202 -6.46 8.62 29.15
N LEU A 203 -5.97 7.41 29.38
CA LEU A 203 -6.61 6.19 28.92
C LEU A 203 -8.00 6.03 29.55
N ALA A 204 -8.15 6.25 30.86
CA ALA A 204 -9.45 6.19 31.53
C ALA A 204 -10.46 7.21 30.98
N LYS A 205 -10.01 8.44 30.66
CA LYS A 205 -10.88 9.44 30.01
C LYS A 205 -11.32 9.02 28.61
N LEU A 206 -10.40 8.45 27.80
CA LEU A 206 -10.71 7.91 26.49
C LEU A 206 -11.75 6.79 26.61
N LEU A 207 -11.52 5.86 27.52
CA LEU A 207 -12.39 4.72 27.76
C LEU A 207 -13.79 5.14 28.25
N GLN A 208 -13.89 6.16 29.11
CA GLN A 208 -15.17 6.72 29.55
C GLN A 208 -16.01 7.30 28.42
N GLN A 209 -15.36 7.80 27.36
CA GLN A 209 -16.05 8.35 26.18
C GLN A 209 -16.57 7.26 25.23
N THR A 210 -16.07 6.04 25.34
CA THR A 210 -16.39 4.95 24.40
C THR A 210 -17.49 3.99 24.90
N GLY A 211 -18.03 4.20 26.10
CA GLY A 211 -19.13 3.38 26.67
C GLY A 211 -18.66 2.31 27.66
N THR A 212 -19.54 1.38 28.00
CA THR A 212 -19.27 0.30 28.95
C THR A 212 -18.19 -0.64 28.44
N ILE A 213 -17.21 -0.93 29.27
CA ILE A 213 -16.03 -1.74 28.93
C ILE A 213 -16.05 -3.05 29.69
N THR A 214 -15.76 -4.13 29.00
CA THR A 214 -15.46 -5.44 29.58
C THR A 214 -13.95 -5.60 29.71
N THR A 215 -13.46 -5.94 30.88
CA THR A 215 -12.04 -6.16 31.14
C THR A 215 -11.71 -7.66 31.09
N ASP A 216 -10.44 -7.97 30.79
CA ASP A 216 -9.85 -9.31 30.84
C ASP A 216 -10.69 -10.39 30.13
N SER A 217 -10.98 -10.15 28.86
CA SER A 217 -11.80 -11.01 28.04
C SER A 217 -11.01 -11.71 26.92
N LEU A 218 -11.56 -12.81 26.42
CA LEU A 218 -11.06 -13.52 25.25
C LEU A 218 -11.88 -13.17 24.03
N ILE A 219 -11.21 -12.96 22.91
CA ILE A 219 -11.81 -12.89 21.58
C ILE A 219 -11.21 -14.00 20.72
N THR A 220 -11.87 -14.31 19.62
CA THR A 220 -11.37 -15.27 18.63
C THR A 220 -11.05 -14.56 17.34
N ILE A 221 -9.79 -14.63 16.89
CA ILE A 221 -9.32 -14.07 15.63
C ILE A 221 -8.72 -15.22 14.81
N MET A 222 -9.18 -15.40 13.58
CA MET A 222 -8.75 -16.51 12.71
C MET A 222 -8.77 -17.88 13.41
N ASN A 223 -9.84 -18.17 14.15
CA ASN A 223 -10.02 -19.39 14.96
C ASN A 223 -8.99 -19.60 16.08
N ARG A 224 -8.32 -18.54 16.51
CA ARG A 224 -7.32 -18.56 17.60
C ARG A 224 -7.74 -17.61 18.72
N PRO A 225 -7.66 -18.04 19.99
CA PRO A 225 -7.99 -17.18 21.12
C PRO A 225 -6.94 -16.06 21.27
N LEU A 226 -7.41 -14.88 21.58
CA LEU A 226 -6.60 -13.71 21.89
C LEU A 226 -7.16 -13.00 23.12
N ARG A 227 -6.35 -12.88 24.16
CA ARG A 227 -6.72 -12.18 25.37
C ARG A 227 -6.57 -10.69 25.20
N CYS A 228 -7.59 -9.93 25.55
CA CYS A 228 -7.55 -8.48 25.57
C CYS A 228 -7.66 -7.94 26.98
N LEU A 229 -7.04 -6.79 27.22
CA LEU A 229 -7.07 -6.11 28.52
C LEU A 229 -8.47 -5.54 28.81
N TRP A 230 -9.07 -4.97 27.78
CA TRP A 230 -10.40 -4.36 27.83
C TRP A 230 -10.99 -4.27 26.43
N ARG A 231 -12.30 -4.27 26.31
CA ARG A 231 -13.01 -4.08 25.05
C ARG A 231 -14.46 -3.61 25.24
N ASN A 232 -14.99 -3.04 24.15
CA ASN A 232 -16.43 -2.93 23.89
C ASN A 232 -16.70 -3.21 22.41
N ASP A 233 -17.84 -2.80 21.86
CA ASP A 233 -18.19 -3.07 20.47
C ASP A 233 -17.36 -2.28 19.44
N THR A 234 -16.65 -1.23 19.86
CA THR A 234 -15.94 -0.32 18.94
C THR A 234 -14.44 -0.21 19.22
N VAL A 235 -14.00 -0.46 20.43
CA VAL A 235 -12.60 -0.34 20.86
C VAL A 235 -12.14 -1.60 21.57
N ILE A 236 -10.86 -1.93 21.40
CA ILE A 236 -10.22 -3.05 22.06
C ILE A 236 -8.78 -2.69 22.44
N GLY A 237 -8.32 -3.13 23.60
CA GLY A 237 -6.96 -2.88 24.07
C GLY A 237 -6.22 -4.16 24.42
N PHE A 238 -4.94 -4.17 24.07
CA PHE A 238 -4.05 -5.31 24.28
C PHE A 238 -2.76 -4.86 24.99
N ASP A 239 -2.16 -5.80 25.68
CA ASP A 239 -0.73 -5.72 25.94
C ASP A 239 0.05 -5.93 24.63
N PHE A 240 1.09 -5.12 24.41
CA PHE A 240 1.89 -5.19 23.19
C PHE A 240 2.45 -6.58 22.93
N TRP A 241 2.98 -7.23 23.96
CA TRP A 241 3.56 -8.55 23.82
C TRP A 241 2.51 -9.64 23.56
N GLN A 242 1.33 -9.52 24.15
CA GLN A 242 0.22 -10.44 23.84
C GLN A 242 -0.25 -10.31 22.39
N LEU A 243 -0.27 -9.10 21.86
CA LEU A 243 -0.68 -8.85 20.48
C LEU A 243 0.42 -9.23 19.48
N CYS A 244 1.70 -8.94 19.78
CA CYS A 244 2.79 -8.98 18.78
C CYS A 244 3.77 -10.16 18.95
N SER A 245 3.79 -10.90 20.05
CA SER A 245 4.79 -11.96 20.30
C SER A 245 4.34 -13.37 19.89
N GLY A 246 3.10 -13.57 19.49
CA GLY A 246 2.56 -14.88 19.12
C GLY A 246 2.72 -15.19 17.62
N PRO A 247 2.37 -16.42 17.19
CA PRO A 247 2.37 -16.81 15.77
C PRO A 247 1.19 -16.16 15.04
N ARG A 248 1.26 -14.84 14.86
CA ARG A 248 0.24 -14.02 14.18
C ARG A 248 0.72 -13.60 12.82
N SER A 249 -0.21 -13.49 11.90
CA SER A 249 0.01 -13.04 10.55
C SER A 249 -0.66 -11.68 10.32
N GLN A 250 -0.34 -11.02 9.23
CA GLN A 250 -1.01 -9.80 8.81
C GLN A 250 -2.53 -9.95 8.75
N ARG A 251 -3.04 -11.14 8.41
CA ARG A 251 -4.49 -11.43 8.36
C ARG A 251 -5.17 -11.29 9.72
N ASP A 252 -4.49 -11.64 10.81
CA ASP A 252 -5.03 -11.47 12.17
C ASP A 252 -5.27 -10.01 12.50
N TYR A 253 -4.30 -9.15 12.15
CA TYR A 253 -4.41 -7.70 12.38
C TYR A 253 -5.47 -7.05 11.48
N MET A 254 -5.60 -7.51 10.24
CA MET A 254 -6.66 -7.05 9.34
C MET A 254 -8.04 -7.42 9.87
N GLU A 255 -8.21 -8.63 10.42
CA GLU A 255 -9.49 -9.04 11.00
C GLU A 255 -9.83 -8.22 12.25
N LEU A 256 -8.85 -7.95 13.11
CA LEU A 256 -9.01 -7.04 14.25
C LEU A 256 -9.46 -5.64 13.81
N ALA A 257 -8.79 -5.08 12.79
CA ALA A 257 -9.12 -3.75 12.26
C ALA A 257 -10.50 -3.70 11.57
N ASN A 258 -11.02 -4.82 11.09
CA ASN A 258 -12.39 -4.89 10.56
C ASN A 258 -13.44 -4.98 11.67
N GLN A 259 -13.10 -5.57 12.82
CA GLN A 259 -14.04 -5.73 13.93
C GLN A 259 -14.10 -4.51 14.85
N PHE A 260 -12.98 -3.80 15.02
CA PHE A 260 -12.86 -2.68 15.96
C PHE A 260 -12.37 -1.42 15.27
N LYS A 261 -12.93 -0.28 15.64
CA LYS A 261 -12.54 1.04 15.08
C LYS A 261 -11.24 1.57 15.68
N VAL A 262 -10.92 1.15 16.91
CA VAL A 262 -9.71 1.53 17.64
C VAL A 262 -9.11 0.28 18.30
N ILE A 263 -7.82 0.10 18.09
CA ILE A 263 -7.04 -1.02 18.65
C ILE A 263 -5.88 -0.45 19.45
#